data_68c48f05e0c3702e0b502c734918f365
#
_entry.id   68c48f05e0c3702e0b502c734918f365
#
_cell.length_a   1.000
_cell.length_b   1.000
_cell.length_c   1.000
_cell.angle_alpha   90.00
_cell.angle_beta   90.00
_cell.angle_gamma   90.00
#
_symmetry.space_group_name_H-M   'P 1'
#
loop_
_entity.id
_entity.type
_entity.pdbx_description
1 polymer ?
#
loop_
_entity_poly.entity_id
_entity_poly.type
_entity_poly.pdbx_seq_one_letter_code
_entity_poly.pdbx_strand_id
1 'polypeptide(L)'
;MEDAKVGDAVPARSHSTMLSPLPVYDHVGVGFGPANLGLCIALHESQEARARDFQMCFLEKEPQFAWHPSLLLPGAQLQVSPMKDLATMRDPTSAYTFFNFLHTEGRLMQYINREEKVPSRREWSAYLAWAARHMAAYVRYAHEVTDIVPVQRDGQCLYRLQCATPSGARDMYARNVSIAVGGA
;
A
#
# COMPACT_ATOMS: atom_id res chain seq x y z
N MET A 1 26.65 5.27 72.86
CA MET A 1 27.28 4.09 72.24
C MET A 1 26.14 3.39 71.52
N GLU A 2 25.93 3.74 70.33
CA GLU A 2 24.83 3.18 69.51
C GLU A 2 25.23 3.30 68.02
N ASP A 3 25.39 2.17 67.42
CA ASP A 3 25.92 1.99 66.07
C ASP A 3 24.87 2.37 65.01
N ALA A 4 25.20 3.30 64.16
CA ALA A 4 24.40 3.65 62.99
C ALA A 4 24.74 2.66 61.86
N LYS A 5 23.75 1.84 61.46
CA LYS A 5 23.80 0.99 60.26
C LYS A 5 23.76 1.83 59.00
N VAL A 6 24.84 1.72 58.25
CA VAL A 6 24.88 2.21 56.82
C VAL A 6 23.98 1.31 55.99
N GLY A 7 22.95 1.89 55.36
CA GLY A 7 22.08 1.22 54.43
C GLY A 7 22.73 1.18 53.04
N ASP A 8 22.99 -0.02 52.55
CA ASP A 8 23.44 -0.27 51.17
C ASP A 8 22.40 0.15 50.17
N ALA A 9 22.72 1.18 49.37
CA ALA A 9 21.93 1.58 48.21
C ALA A 9 22.12 0.58 47.07
N VAL A 10 21.07 -0.16 46.74
CA VAL A 10 21.01 -1.05 45.56
C VAL A 10 21.03 -0.20 44.31
N PRO A 11 21.96 -0.39 43.35
CA PRO A 11 21.97 0.39 42.09
C PRO A 11 20.78 -0.01 41.24
N ALA A 12 19.99 0.98 40.87
CA ALA A 12 18.87 0.84 39.90
C ALA A 12 19.42 0.31 38.58
N ARG A 13 19.06 -0.91 38.21
CA ARG A 13 19.33 -1.47 36.90
C ARG A 13 18.49 -0.69 35.88
N SER A 14 19.15 0.15 35.11
CA SER A 14 18.58 0.76 33.91
C SER A 14 18.27 -0.35 32.91
N HIS A 15 17.01 -0.74 32.80
CA HIS A 15 16.53 -1.58 31.70
C HIS A 15 16.57 -0.74 30.42
N SER A 16 17.70 -0.76 29.74
CA SER A 16 17.78 -0.33 28.35
C SER A 16 16.93 -1.32 27.54
N THR A 17 15.69 -0.96 27.28
CA THR A 17 14.83 -1.65 26.32
C THR A 17 15.47 -1.45 24.95
N MET A 18 16.25 -2.42 24.51
CA MET A 18 16.76 -2.49 23.13
C MET A 18 15.54 -2.60 22.23
N LEU A 19 15.08 -1.47 21.71
CA LEU A 19 14.06 -1.45 20.64
C LEU A 19 14.63 -2.26 19.47
N SER A 20 13.97 -3.34 19.11
CA SER A 20 14.33 -4.12 17.93
C SER A 20 14.46 -3.17 16.74
N PRO A 21 15.49 -3.33 15.90
CA PRO A 21 15.67 -2.44 14.75
C PRO A 21 14.40 -2.45 13.89
N LEU A 22 13.93 -1.26 13.52
CA LEU A 22 12.74 -1.13 12.65
C LEU A 22 12.95 -1.91 11.35
N PRO A 23 11.95 -2.66 10.88
CA PRO A 23 12.07 -3.46 9.67
C PRO A 23 12.37 -2.58 8.45
N VAL A 24 13.19 -3.10 7.54
CA VAL A 24 13.50 -2.47 6.27
C VAL A 24 12.71 -3.18 5.19
N TYR A 25 11.85 -2.44 4.48
CA TYR A 25 11.10 -2.94 3.34
C TYR A 25 11.97 -2.94 2.09
N ASP A 26 11.75 -3.89 1.20
CA ASP A 26 12.36 -3.85 -0.13
C ASP A 26 11.74 -2.75 -0.98
N HIS A 27 10.42 -2.51 -0.79
CA HIS A 27 9.69 -1.45 -1.47
C HIS A 27 8.62 -0.82 -0.57
N VAL A 28 8.54 0.52 -0.57
CA VAL A 28 7.42 1.25 -0.01
C VAL A 28 6.79 2.13 -1.09
N GLY A 29 5.49 1.97 -1.32
CA GLY A 29 4.70 2.83 -2.20
C GLY A 29 4.01 3.96 -1.41
N VAL A 30 4.08 5.20 -1.91
CA VAL A 30 3.39 6.36 -1.34
C VAL A 30 2.17 6.70 -2.20
N GLY A 31 0.99 6.68 -1.59
CA GLY A 31 -0.32 6.65 -2.24
C GLY A 31 -0.70 5.25 -2.70
N PHE A 32 -1.99 4.90 -2.60
CA PHE A 32 -2.51 3.59 -3.04
C PHE A 32 -3.62 3.73 -4.08
N GLY A 33 -3.42 4.66 -5.04
CA GLY A 33 -4.25 4.78 -6.24
C GLY A 33 -3.93 3.71 -7.29
N PRO A 34 -4.55 3.78 -8.49
CA PRO A 34 -4.43 2.74 -9.52
C PRO A 34 -2.99 2.39 -9.91
N ALA A 35 -2.06 3.36 -9.91
CA ALA A 35 -0.67 3.11 -10.28
C ALA A 35 0.04 2.19 -9.28
N ASN A 36 0.02 2.53 -7.98
CA ASN A 36 0.61 1.68 -6.94
C ASN A 36 -0.20 0.41 -6.69
N LEU A 37 -1.52 0.41 -6.90
CA LEU A 37 -2.31 -0.82 -6.86
C LEU A 37 -1.90 -1.80 -7.98
N GLY A 38 -1.69 -1.31 -9.21
CA GLY A 38 -1.16 -2.13 -10.31
C GLY A 38 0.25 -2.66 -10.03
N LEU A 39 1.13 -1.83 -9.44
CA LEU A 39 2.46 -2.26 -9.01
C LEU A 39 2.37 -3.32 -7.90
N CYS A 40 1.50 -3.14 -6.92
CA CYS A 40 1.27 -4.10 -5.84
C CYS A 40 0.86 -5.47 -6.40
N ILE A 41 -0.09 -5.50 -7.34
CA ILE A 41 -0.53 -6.72 -8.02
C ILE A 41 0.63 -7.36 -8.77
N ALA A 42 1.40 -6.59 -9.54
CA ALA A 42 2.53 -7.10 -10.28
C ALA A 42 3.58 -7.76 -9.37
N LEU A 43 3.92 -7.13 -8.25
CA LEU A 43 4.83 -7.69 -7.24
C LEU A 43 4.24 -8.92 -6.55
N HIS A 44 2.94 -8.89 -6.22
CA HIS A 44 2.23 -10.02 -5.61
C HIS A 44 2.24 -11.27 -6.52
N GLU A 45 2.08 -11.09 -7.82
CA GLU A 45 2.08 -12.18 -8.81
C GLU A 45 3.50 -12.61 -9.25
N SER A 46 4.54 -11.79 -8.98
CA SER A 46 5.92 -12.08 -9.39
C SER A 46 6.47 -13.31 -8.67
N GLN A 47 6.97 -14.27 -9.43
CA GLN A 47 7.65 -15.45 -8.89
C GLN A 47 8.97 -15.08 -8.24
N GLU A 48 9.72 -14.12 -8.80
CA GLU A 48 10.99 -13.62 -8.27
C GLU A 48 10.79 -12.92 -6.92
N ALA A 49 9.73 -12.12 -6.78
CA ALA A 49 9.42 -11.45 -5.53
C ALA A 49 9.08 -12.47 -4.43
N ARG A 50 8.29 -13.50 -4.74
CA ARG A 50 7.97 -14.58 -3.80
C ARG A 50 9.19 -15.40 -3.41
N ALA A 51 10.04 -15.76 -4.38
CA ALA A 51 11.26 -16.54 -4.12
C ALA A 51 12.28 -15.82 -3.22
N ARG A 52 12.23 -14.47 -3.16
CA ARG A 52 13.12 -13.65 -2.33
C ARG A 52 12.49 -13.20 -1.02
N ASP A 53 11.27 -13.63 -0.71
CA ASP A 53 10.48 -13.10 0.43
C ASP A 53 10.41 -11.56 0.42
N PHE A 54 10.09 -11.00 -0.75
CA PHE A 54 10.12 -9.56 -1.00
C PHE A 54 9.11 -8.82 -0.13
N GLN A 55 9.63 -7.96 0.75
CA GLN A 55 8.83 -7.21 1.72
C GLN A 55 8.36 -5.89 1.10
N MET A 56 7.07 -5.78 0.84
CA MET A 56 6.47 -4.54 0.33
C MET A 56 5.40 -3.98 1.26
N CYS A 57 5.24 -2.66 1.24
CA CYS A 57 4.18 -1.95 1.95
C CYS A 57 3.76 -0.72 1.15
N PHE A 58 2.46 -0.42 1.12
CA PHE A 58 1.92 0.79 0.51
C PHE A 58 1.26 1.64 1.57
N LEU A 59 1.48 2.95 1.52
CA LEU A 59 1.01 3.92 2.50
C LEU A 59 -0.02 4.84 1.84
N GLU A 60 -1.21 4.87 2.40
CA GLU A 60 -2.30 5.70 1.89
C GLU A 60 -2.80 6.62 3.02
N LYS A 61 -2.88 7.93 2.75
CA LYS A 61 -3.34 8.91 3.73
C LYS A 61 -4.82 8.80 4.06
N GLU A 62 -5.62 8.39 3.08
CA GLU A 62 -7.06 8.20 3.29
C GLU A 62 -7.33 6.98 4.18
N PRO A 63 -8.44 6.96 4.94
CA PRO A 63 -8.77 5.85 5.84
C PRO A 63 -9.19 4.57 5.13
N GLN A 64 -9.44 4.64 3.82
CA GLN A 64 -9.82 3.50 2.98
C GLN A 64 -9.50 3.78 1.51
N PHE A 65 -9.55 2.75 0.69
CA PHE A 65 -9.41 2.93 -0.76
C PHE A 65 -10.53 3.81 -1.33
N ALA A 66 -10.15 4.85 -2.08
CA ALA A 66 -11.08 5.69 -2.82
C ALA A 66 -10.44 6.15 -4.14
N TRP A 67 -11.18 6.03 -5.25
CA TRP A 67 -10.74 6.52 -6.55
C TRP A 67 -11.64 7.65 -7.03
N HIS A 68 -11.14 8.89 -6.94
CA HIS A 68 -11.82 10.11 -7.36
C HIS A 68 -13.32 10.17 -6.98
N PRO A 69 -13.67 10.06 -5.69
CA PRO A 69 -15.07 9.92 -5.25
C PRO A 69 -15.95 11.10 -5.71
N SER A 70 -15.40 12.30 -5.82
CA SER A 70 -16.10 13.50 -6.33
C SER A 70 -16.42 13.44 -7.83
N LEU A 71 -15.79 12.56 -8.61
CA LEU A 71 -15.97 12.42 -10.05
C LEU A 71 -16.82 11.21 -10.47
N LEU A 72 -17.50 10.55 -9.52
CA LEU A 72 -18.41 9.42 -9.77
C LEU A 72 -19.82 9.90 -10.14
N LEU A 73 -19.92 10.82 -11.09
CA LEU A 73 -21.18 11.41 -11.55
C LEU A 73 -22.04 10.36 -12.29
N PRO A 74 -23.38 10.46 -12.22
CA PRO A 74 -24.27 9.64 -13.02
C PRO A 74 -23.96 9.80 -14.53
N GLY A 75 -23.89 8.68 -15.24
CA GLY A 75 -23.59 8.67 -16.70
C GLY A 75 -22.12 8.91 -17.08
N ALA A 76 -21.25 9.23 -16.12
CA ALA A 76 -19.83 9.39 -16.41
C ALA A 76 -19.17 8.03 -16.73
N GLN A 77 -18.49 7.98 -17.88
CA GLN A 77 -17.81 6.78 -18.40
C GLN A 77 -16.28 6.98 -18.44
N LEU A 78 -15.55 5.89 -18.57
CA LEU A 78 -14.13 5.93 -18.93
C LEU A 78 -13.98 6.36 -20.40
N GLN A 79 -12.84 6.98 -20.70
CA GLN A 79 -12.45 7.36 -22.07
C GLN A 79 -11.45 6.36 -22.68
N VAL A 80 -11.14 5.28 -21.96
CA VAL A 80 -10.14 4.28 -22.37
C VAL A 80 -10.76 2.89 -22.37
N SER A 81 -10.16 2.00 -23.17
CA SER A 81 -10.54 0.59 -23.20
C SER A 81 -10.44 -0.04 -21.81
N PRO A 82 -11.40 -0.89 -21.41
CA PRO A 82 -11.32 -1.65 -20.15
C PRO A 82 -10.15 -2.65 -20.10
N MET A 83 -9.52 -2.96 -21.24
CA MET A 83 -8.30 -3.78 -21.29
C MET A 83 -7.05 -3.03 -20.81
N LYS A 84 -7.12 -1.70 -20.64
CA LYS A 84 -6.08 -0.91 -19.97
C LYS A 84 -6.31 -0.87 -18.47
N ASP A 85 -6.57 -2.03 -17.90
CA ASP A 85 -6.81 -2.26 -16.49
C ASP A 85 -5.48 -2.43 -15.70
N LEU A 86 -5.57 -2.93 -14.47
CA LEU A 86 -4.41 -3.08 -13.57
C LEU A 86 -3.43 -4.19 -14.00
N ALA A 87 -3.86 -5.13 -14.86
CA ALA A 87 -3.10 -6.34 -15.11
C ALA A 87 -3.03 -6.77 -16.59
N THR A 88 -4.10 -6.62 -17.38
CA THR A 88 -4.24 -7.24 -18.72
C THR A 88 -3.07 -6.93 -19.66
N MET A 89 -2.54 -5.70 -19.66
CA MET A 89 -1.44 -5.33 -20.54
C MET A 89 -0.10 -5.97 -20.15
N ARG A 90 0.07 -6.33 -18.88
CA ARG A 90 1.25 -7.02 -18.37
C ARG A 90 1.08 -8.54 -18.48
N ASP A 91 -0.06 -9.02 -18.04
CA ASP A 91 -0.42 -10.44 -18.02
C ASP A 91 -1.94 -10.60 -18.17
N PRO A 92 -2.44 -10.96 -19.36
CA PRO A 92 -3.87 -11.14 -19.59
C PRO A 92 -4.48 -12.32 -18.82
N THR A 93 -3.65 -13.20 -18.25
CA THR A 93 -4.09 -14.36 -17.45
C THR A 93 -4.19 -14.04 -15.94
N SER A 94 -3.80 -12.82 -15.55
CA SER A 94 -3.87 -12.37 -14.15
C SER A 94 -5.29 -12.48 -13.59
N ALA A 95 -5.37 -12.92 -12.32
CA ALA A 95 -6.63 -12.97 -11.59
C ALA A 95 -7.23 -11.57 -11.31
N TYR A 96 -6.48 -10.49 -11.53
CA TYR A 96 -6.87 -9.12 -11.21
C TYR A 96 -7.26 -8.28 -12.43
N THR A 97 -7.62 -8.92 -13.55
CA THR A 97 -8.15 -8.22 -14.73
C THR A 97 -9.57 -7.71 -14.49
N PHE A 98 -9.97 -6.66 -15.22
CA PHE A 98 -11.34 -6.13 -15.17
C PHE A 98 -12.38 -7.19 -15.58
N PHE A 99 -12.08 -8.00 -16.58
CA PHE A 99 -13.01 -9.06 -17.01
C PHE A 99 -13.12 -10.19 -15.98
N ASN A 100 -12.05 -10.53 -15.26
CA ASN A 100 -12.16 -11.48 -14.16
C ASN A 100 -12.97 -10.91 -12.99
N PHE A 101 -12.84 -9.63 -12.67
CA PHE A 101 -13.73 -8.95 -11.71
C PHE A 101 -15.21 -9.11 -12.12
N LEU A 102 -15.55 -8.81 -13.37
CA LEU A 102 -16.93 -8.99 -13.86
C LEU A 102 -17.40 -10.44 -13.79
N HIS A 103 -16.50 -11.38 -14.05
CA HIS A 103 -16.81 -12.81 -13.94
C HIS A 103 -17.10 -13.23 -12.50
N THR A 104 -16.26 -12.84 -11.56
CA THR A 104 -16.42 -13.15 -10.12
C THR A 104 -17.66 -12.52 -9.51
N GLU A 105 -18.08 -11.34 -10.01
CA GLU A 105 -19.30 -10.66 -9.60
C GLU A 105 -20.56 -11.17 -10.35
N GLY A 106 -20.43 -12.17 -11.23
CA GLY A 106 -21.54 -12.73 -12.02
C GLY A 106 -22.09 -11.77 -13.09
N ARG A 107 -21.33 -10.76 -13.48
CA ARG A 107 -21.77 -9.66 -14.33
C ARG A 107 -21.17 -9.68 -15.74
N LEU A 108 -20.30 -10.63 -16.03
CA LEU A 108 -19.57 -10.68 -17.31
C LEU A 108 -20.50 -10.75 -18.52
N MET A 109 -21.48 -11.67 -18.49
CA MET A 109 -22.43 -11.84 -19.62
C MET A 109 -23.29 -10.59 -19.82
N GLN A 110 -23.72 -9.95 -18.74
CA GLN A 110 -24.46 -8.70 -18.80
C GLN A 110 -23.60 -7.59 -19.44
N TYR A 111 -22.32 -7.53 -19.08
CA TYR A 111 -21.40 -6.56 -19.67
C TYR A 111 -21.16 -6.78 -21.16
N ILE A 112 -20.99 -8.04 -21.60
CA ILE A 112 -20.76 -8.40 -23.01
C ILE A 112 -21.97 -8.05 -23.85
N ASN A 113 -23.18 -8.25 -23.35
CA ASN A 113 -24.43 -8.09 -24.10
C ASN A 113 -24.93 -6.64 -24.16
N ARG A 114 -24.35 -5.70 -23.39
CA ARG A 114 -24.74 -4.29 -23.49
C ARG A 114 -24.11 -3.62 -24.73
N GLU A 115 -24.75 -2.59 -25.24
CA GLU A 115 -24.25 -1.81 -26.38
C GLU A 115 -22.97 -1.05 -26.03
N GLU A 116 -22.95 -0.42 -24.87
CA GLU A 116 -21.81 0.35 -24.38
C GLU A 116 -20.68 -0.58 -23.92
N LYS A 117 -19.54 -0.50 -24.58
CA LYS A 117 -18.35 -1.34 -24.29
C LYS A 117 -17.36 -0.68 -23.31
N VAL A 118 -17.61 0.55 -22.93
CA VAL A 118 -16.78 1.31 -21.97
C VAL A 118 -17.45 1.26 -20.60
N PRO A 119 -16.74 0.91 -19.53
CA PRO A 119 -17.33 0.88 -18.20
C PRO A 119 -17.66 2.29 -17.70
N SER A 120 -18.72 2.40 -16.90
CA SER A 120 -18.96 3.63 -16.15
C SER A 120 -17.84 3.88 -15.13
N ARG A 121 -17.65 5.14 -14.74
CA ARG A 121 -16.68 5.45 -13.66
C ARG A 121 -17.02 4.75 -12.35
N ARG A 122 -18.30 4.54 -12.05
CA ARG A 122 -18.74 3.77 -10.86
C ARG A 122 -18.34 2.30 -10.94
N GLU A 123 -18.55 1.68 -12.10
CA GLU A 123 -18.15 0.28 -12.32
C GLU A 123 -16.64 0.10 -12.25
N TRP A 124 -15.89 1.03 -12.82
CA TRP A 124 -14.44 1.04 -12.73
C TRP A 124 -13.94 1.25 -11.29
N SER A 125 -14.55 2.17 -10.54
CA SER A 125 -14.24 2.39 -9.13
C SER A 125 -14.53 1.13 -8.29
N ALA A 126 -15.62 0.40 -8.59
CA ALA A 126 -15.94 -0.87 -7.93
C ALA A 126 -14.87 -1.95 -8.21
N TYR A 127 -14.40 -2.03 -9.46
CA TYR A 127 -13.29 -2.91 -9.84
C TYR A 127 -12.00 -2.58 -9.08
N LEU A 128 -11.59 -1.31 -9.06
CA LEU A 128 -10.39 -0.89 -8.33
C LEU A 128 -10.50 -1.18 -6.84
N ALA A 129 -11.66 -0.93 -6.23
CA ALA A 129 -11.91 -1.22 -4.83
C ALA A 129 -11.90 -2.74 -4.55
N TRP A 130 -12.42 -3.55 -5.49
CA TRP A 130 -12.33 -5.00 -5.41
C TRP A 130 -10.87 -5.48 -5.43
N ALA A 131 -10.05 -5.00 -6.35
CA ALA A 131 -8.64 -5.33 -6.41
C ALA A 131 -7.88 -4.88 -5.15
N ALA A 132 -8.15 -3.65 -4.65
CA ALA A 132 -7.54 -3.13 -3.44
C ALA A 132 -7.86 -3.98 -2.20
N ARG A 133 -9.08 -4.52 -2.08
CA ARG A 133 -9.42 -5.46 -0.99
C ARG A 133 -8.59 -6.75 -1.02
N HIS A 134 -8.28 -7.27 -2.20
CA HIS A 134 -7.41 -8.45 -2.32
C HIS A 134 -5.95 -8.16 -1.95
N MET A 135 -5.52 -6.89 -2.07
CA MET A 135 -4.18 -6.43 -1.69
C MET A 135 -4.11 -5.85 -0.27
N ALA A 136 -5.14 -6.02 0.56
CA ALA A 136 -5.24 -5.41 1.89
C ALA A 136 -4.06 -5.75 2.83
N ALA A 137 -3.42 -6.90 2.66
CA ALA A 137 -2.26 -7.30 3.45
C ALA A 137 -1.03 -6.39 3.23
N TYR A 138 -0.96 -5.68 2.12
CA TYR A 138 0.19 -4.87 1.71
C TYR A 138 -0.02 -3.37 1.91
N VAL A 139 -1.21 -2.91 2.27
CA VAL A 139 -1.52 -1.48 2.40
C VAL A 139 -1.78 -1.09 3.86
N ARG A 140 -1.32 0.10 4.22
CA ARG A 140 -1.65 0.77 5.48
C ARG A 140 -2.38 2.07 5.17
N TYR A 141 -3.65 2.10 5.48
CA TYR A 141 -4.49 3.29 5.37
C TYR A 141 -4.30 4.22 6.57
N ALA A 142 -4.72 5.48 6.44
CA ALA A 142 -4.51 6.53 7.43
C ALA A 142 -3.02 6.71 7.82
N HIS A 143 -2.13 6.54 6.84
CA HIS A 143 -0.69 6.77 6.95
C HIS A 143 -0.27 7.82 5.92
N GLU A 144 -0.16 9.06 6.35
CA GLU A 144 0.30 10.16 5.51
C GLU A 144 1.82 10.26 5.56
N VAL A 145 2.47 10.10 4.41
CA VAL A 145 3.92 10.32 4.30
C VAL A 145 4.15 11.84 4.20
N THR A 146 4.85 12.37 5.18
CA THR A 146 5.13 13.81 5.30
C THR A 146 6.53 14.18 4.81
N ASP A 147 7.47 13.24 4.86
CA ASP A 147 8.84 13.46 4.40
C ASP A 147 9.51 12.15 3.95
N ILE A 148 10.43 12.26 2.99
CA ILE A 148 11.23 11.15 2.47
C ILE A 148 12.67 11.63 2.32
N VAL A 149 13.58 11.04 3.10
CA VAL A 149 15.00 11.41 3.06
C VAL A 149 15.89 10.19 2.84
N PRO A 150 16.94 10.29 2.02
CA PRO A 150 17.95 9.25 1.92
C PRO A 150 18.78 9.24 3.21
N VAL A 151 19.07 8.04 3.71
CA VAL A 151 19.85 7.83 4.93
C VAL A 151 20.84 6.68 4.74
N GLN A 152 21.98 6.73 5.45
CA GLN A 152 22.89 5.61 5.55
C GLN A 152 22.60 4.85 6.84
N ARG A 153 22.34 3.54 6.70
CA ARG A 153 22.13 2.65 7.85
C ARG A 153 22.82 1.32 7.58
N ASP A 154 23.65 0.91 8.50
CA ASP A 154 24.42 -0.37 8.44
C ASP A 154 25.17 -0.54 7.10
N GLY A 155 25.74 0.54 6.56
CA GLY A 155 26.47 0.56 5.29
C GLY A 155 25.57 0.51 4.03
N GLN A 156 24.26 0.55 4.19
CA GLN A 156 23.28 0.57 3.09
C GLN A 156 22.64 1.96 2.93
N CYS A 157 22.45 2.38 1.68
CA CYS A 157 21.65 3.56 1.37
C CYS A 157 20.17 3.15 1.38
N LEU A 158 19.38 3.76 2.26
CA LEU A 158 17.96 3.52 2.42
C LEU A 158 17.19 4.84 2.33
N TYR A 159 15.89 4.75 2.15
CA TYR A 159 14.97 5.87 2.33
C TYR A 159 14.30 5.76 3.71
N ARG A 160 14.35 6.82 4.48
CA ARG A 160 13.50 7.00 5.66
C ARG A 160 12.26 7.77 5.25
N LEU A 161 11.09 7.19 5.51
CA LEU A 161 9.79 7.81 5.30
C LEU A 161 9.22 8.20 6.66
N GLN A 162 8.93 9.48 6.87
CA GLN A 162 8.19 9.95 8.04
C GLN A 162 6.71 9.89 7.74
N CYS A 163 5.95 9.25 8.64
CA CYS A 163 4.51 9.04 8.46
C CYS A 163 3.75 9.64 9.65
N ALA A 164 2.76 10.48 9.36
CA ALA A 164 1.73 10.84 10.33
C ALA A 164 0.67 9.73 10.35
N THR A 165 0.34 9.24 11.54
CA THR A 165 -0.66 8.18 11.73
C THR A 165 -1.61 8.56 12.87
N PRO A 166 -2.78 7.92 13.00
CA PRO A 166 -3.69 8.18 14.12
C PRO A 166 -3.07 7.95 15.51
N SER A 167 -2.01 7.11 15.57
CA SER A 167 -1.29 6.82 16.82
C SER A 167 -0.02 7.66 17.01
N GLY A 168 0.20 8.68 16.17
CA GLY A 168 1.38 9.57 16.20
C GLY A 168 2.32 9.36 15.03
N ALA A 169 3.44 10.09 15.03
CA ALA A 169 4.44 10.01 13.98
C ALA A 169 5.23 8.68 14.07
N ARG A 170 5.54 8.11 12.91
CA ARG A 170 6.35 6.89 12.78
C ARG A 170 7.32 7.00 11.62
N ASP A 171 8.51 6.42 11.78
CA ASP A 171 9.47 6.23 10.71
C ASP A 171 9.36 4.84 10.11
N MET A 172 9.50 4.76 8.79
CA MET A 172 9.64 3.51 8.03
C MET A 172 10.89 3.58 7.17
N TYR A 173 11.49 2.44 6.86
CA TYR A 173 12.70 2.37 6.06
C TYR A 173 12.49 1.46 4.87
N ALA A 174 12.96 1.89 3.69
CA ALA A 174 12.83 1.14 2.45
C ALA A 174 14.10 1.23 1.59
N ARG A 175 14.36 0.18 0.81
CA ARG A 175 15.39 0.18 -0.23
C ARG A 175 14.93 0.95 -1.47
N ASN A 176 13.65 0.82 -1.81
CA ASN A 176 13.05 1.46 -2.98
C ASN A 176 11.74 2.14 -2.59
N VAL A 177 11.44 3.25 -3.26
CA VAL A 177 10.20 4.00 -3.04
C VAL A 177 9.55 4.31 -4.40
N SER A 178 8.23 4.11 -4.49
CA SER A 178 7.41 4.65 -5.58
C SER A 178 6.48 5.74 -5.03
N ILE A 179 6.35 6.85 -5.76
CA ILE A 179 5.47 7.96 -5.38
C ILE A 179 4.36 8.05 -6.42
N ALA A 180 3.12 7.80 -6.00
CA ALA A 180 1.94 7.80 -6.84
C ALA A 180 0.74 8.43 -6.12
N VAL A 181 0.92 9.67 -5.67
CA VAL A 181 -0.07 10.43 -4.90
C VAL A 181 -1.21 11.00 -5.75
N GLY A 182 -1.15 10.85 -7.07
CA GLY A 182 -2.12 11.42 -7.99
C GLY A 182 -1.86 12.89 -8.29
N GLY A 183 -2.74 13.50 -9.10
CA GLY A 183 -2.77 14.95 -9.30
C GLY A 183 -3.58 15.62 -8.20
N ALA A 184 -3.11 16.77 -7.75
CA ALA A 184 -3.86 17.67 -6.88
C ALA A 184 -4.96 18.38 -7.64
#